data_e4de43c48990466056ace4ef0fbeaa5f
#
_entry.id   e4de43c48990466056ace4ef0fbeaa5f
#
_cell.length_a   1.000
_cell.length_b   1.000
_cell.length_c   1.000
_cell.angle_alpha   90.00
_cell.angle_beta   90.00
_cell.angle_gamma   90.00
#
_symmetry.space_group_name_H-M   'P 1'
#
loop_
_entity.id
_entity.type
_entity.pdbx_description
1 polymer ?
#
loop_
_entity_poly.entity_id
_entity_poly.type
_entity_poly.pdbx_seq_one_letter_code
_entity_poly.pdbx_strand_id
1 'polypeptide(L)'
;SRSTIGASSKFTDFSIPKITRKNVSGLSYRLMPSDRWNVSAFAKYYRQYNKGPVSQNTDGIGNYINLSNTASALGYGAADTYFIWKDLQVKLSYEKAFRLPTTDELFGDEDLEAGKMNLKPEKSDNVNLSFSYNHQFGKHELYAEAGLIYRDTKDYIKRGLDVLGGTSYGYYENHGHVRTKGYNLSLLYSFSRWFDIGGTFNSIDTRDYEKFLAGSSLQESMHYKVRMPNLPYRYANINANFYWNDLFVKGNVLSIGYDSYWQHDFPLYWENLGDKDSKNMVPEQFSHNLSLSYTMKNGRYNVSFECRNFTDAQLFDNFSLQKAGRAFYGKFRVFFGK
;
A
#
# COMPACT_ATOMS: atom_id res chain seq x y z
N SER A 1 8.66 -30.07 -13.84
CA SER A 1 8.73 -31.11 -12.79
C SER A 1 9.30 -30.48 -11.54
N ARG A 2 8.47 -30.17 -10.57
CA ARG A 2 8.93 -29.86 -9.23
C ARG A 2 9.29 -31.18 -8.56
N SER A 3 10.53 -31.34 -8.19
CA SER A 3 10.94 -32.43 -7.32
C SER A 3 10.44 -32.10 -5.92
N THR A 4 9.33 -32.70 -5.52
CA THR A 4 8.88 -32.74 -4.13
C THR A 4 9.79 -33.66 -3.35
N ILE A 5 10.91 -33.15 -2.87
CA ILE A 5 11.68 -33.82 -1.85
C ILE A 5 10.88 -33.64 -0.56
N GLY A 6 10.05 -34.62 -0.23
CA GLY A 6 9.71 -35.03 1.14
C GLY A 6 9.08 -34.06 2.12
N ALA A 7 8.67 -32.88 1.73
CA ALA A 7 7.88 -31.99 2.57
C ALA A 7 6.46 -31.93 2.03
N SER A 8 5.57 -32.71 2.63
CA SER A 8 4.15 -32.38 2.56
C SER A 8 4.03 -30.94 3.06
N SER A 9 3.57 -30.02 2.19
CA SER A 9 3.25 -28.69 2.64
C SER A 9 2.26 -28.79 3.81
N LYS A 10 2.62 -28.23 4.95
CA LYS A 10 1.76 -28.25 6.15
C LYS A 10 0.49 -27.43 5.95
N PHE A 11 0.48 -26.51 4.98
CA PHE A 11 -0.52 -25.47 4.79
C PHE A 11 -1.46 -25.67 3.60
N THR A 12 -1.26 -26.73 2.80
CA THR A 12 -2.13 -26.98 1.64
C THR A 12 -2.07 -28.45 1.20
N ASP A 13 -3.08 -28.87 0.44
CA ASP A 13 -3.07 -30.11 -0.32
C ASP A 13 -2.94 -29.79 -1.82
N PHE A 14 -1.82 -30.16 -2.42
CA PHE A 14 -1.52 -29.91 -3.84
C PHE A 14 -2.43 -30.66 -4.81
N SER A 15 -3.12 -31.70 -4.36
CA SER A 15 -4.09 -32.45 -5.18
C SER A 15 -5.41 -31.67 -5.35
N ILE A 16 -5.67 -30.69 -4.49
CA ILE A 16 -6.90 -29.89 -4.50
C ILE A 16 -6.67 -28.60 -5.29
N PRO A 17 -7.39 -28.39 -6.41
CA PRO A 17 -7.21 -27.19 -7.22
C PRO A 17 -7.67 -25.93 -6.49
N LYS A 18 -6.86 -24.88 -6.53
CA LYS A 18 -7.16 -23.55 -5.98
C LYS A 18 -7.76 -22.69 -7.09
N ILE A 19 -9.00 -22.24 -6.92
CA ILE A 19 -9.72 -21.43 -7.91
C ILE A 19 -10.29 -20.20 -7.23
N THR A 20 -10.01 -19.04 -7.81
CA THR A 20 -10.71 -17.79 -7.45
C THR A 20 -11.26 -17.11 -8.71
N ARG A 21 -12.49 -16.64 -8.62
CA ARG A 21 -13.14 -15.84 -9.68
C ARG A 21 -13.68 -14.57 -9.05
N LYS A 22 -13.16 -13.44 -9.47
CA LYS A 22 -13.58 -12.10 -9.01
C LYS A 22 -14.36 -11.40 -10.13
N ASN A 23 -15.51 -10.87 -9.77
CA ASN A 23 -16.28 -9.96 -10.60
C ASN A 23 -16.51 -8.68 -9.81
N VAL A 24 -16.19 -7.54 -10.43
CA VAL A 24 -16.50 -6.21 -9.88
C VAL A 24 -17.17 -5.44 -11.00
N SER A 25 -18.46 -5.16 -10.82
CA SER A 25 -19.27 -4.38 -11.76
C SER A 25 -19.61 -3.04 -11.11
N GLY A 26 -19.50 -1.96 -11.85
CA GLY A 26 -19.74 -0.62 -11.31
C GLY A 26 -20.57 0.23 -12.27
N LEU A 27 -21.39 1.08 -11.68
CA LEU A 27 -22.10 2.16 -12.36
C LEU A 27 -21.70 3.47 -11.69
N SER A 28 -21.40 4.49 -12.49
CA SER A 28 -21.14 5.83 -12.00
C SER A 28 -21.91 6.86 -12.81
N TYR A 29 -22.36 7.88 -12.11
CA TYR A 29 -23.01 9.04 -12.71
C TYR A 29 -22.29 10.30 -12.25
N ARG A 30 -22.04 11.22 -13.18
CA ARG A 30 -21.40 12.50 -12.91
C ARG A 30 -22.33 13.64 -13.34
N LEU A 31 -22.52 14.57 -12.42
CA LEU A 31 -23.27 15.79 -12.62
C LEU A 31 -22.32 16.99 -12.48
N MET A 32 -22.44 17.94 -13.37
CA MET A 32 -21.71 19.22 -13.35
C MET A 32 -22.73 20.37 -13.31
N PRO A 33 -23.21 20.77 -12.12
CA PRO A 33 -24.18 21.85 -12.00
C PRO A 33 -23.64 23.20 -12.44
N SER A 34 -22.34 23.37 -12.42
CA SER A 34 -21.63 24.54 -12.92
C SER A 34 -20.19 24.18 -13.31
N ASP A 35 -19.46 25.08 -13.97
CA ASP A 35 -18.03 24.91 -14.30
C ASP A 35 -17.13 24.76 -13.07
N ARG A 36 -17.63 25.15 -11.90
CA ARG A 36 -16.90 25.08 -10.63
C ARG A 36 -17.31 23.91 -9.75
N TRP A 37 -18.35 23.18 -10.12
CA TRP A 37 -18.92 22.17 -9.23
C TRP A 37 -19.14 20.85 -9.96
N ASN A 38 -18.50 19.81 -9.46
CA ASN A 38 -18.61 18.45 -9.93
C ASN A 38 -19.09 17.53 -8.81
N VAL A 39 -20.16 16.80 -9.04
CA VAL A 39 -20.66 15.77 -8.14
C VAL A 39 -20.66 14.45 -8.87
N SER A 40 -20.15 13.40 -8.26
CA SER A 40 -20.24 12.05 -8.78
C SER A 40 -20.82 11.11 -7.74
N ALA A 41 -21.68 10.19 -8.18
CA ALA A 41 -22.18 9.10 -7.36
C ALA A 41 -21.91 7.78 -8.08
N PHE A 42 -21.65 6.73 -7.33
CA PHE A 42 -21.37 5.43 -7.90
C PHE A 42 -21.84 4.29 -7.00
N ALA A 43 -22.09 3.15 -7.63
CA ALA A 43 -22.33 1.89 -6.95
C ALA A 43 -21.47 0.79 -7.57
N LYS A 44 -20.98 -0.12 -6.75
CA LYS A 44 -20.10 -1.22 -7.15
C LYS A 44 -20.64 -2.52 -6.58
N TYR A 45 -20.87 -3.51 -7.43
CA TYR A 45 -21.21 -4.85 -6.98
C TYR A 45 -19.98 -5.74 -7.03
N TYR A 46 -19.67 -6.36 -5.91
CA TYR A 46 -18.54 -7.28 -5.72
C TYR A 46 -19.05 -8.70 -5.60
N ARG A 47 -18.44 -9.61 -6.34
CA ARG A 47 -18.67 -11.05 -6.18
C ARG A 47 -17.37 -11.80 -6.32
N GLN A 48 -17.10 -12.67 -5.36
CA GLN A 48 -15.93 -13.55 -5.39
C GLN A 48 -16.36 -14.96 -5.08
N TYR A 49 -16.06 -15.87 -5.99
CA TYR A 49 -16.17 -17.32 -5.81
C TYR A 49 -14.78 -17.89 -5.58
N ASN A 50 -14.63 -18.66 -4.51
CA ASN A 50 -13.40 -19.35 -4.16
C ASN A 50 -13.67 -20.84 -4.04
N LYS A 51 -12.73 -21.67 -4.49
CA LYS A 51 -12.74 -23.12 -4.29
C LYS A 51 -11.31 -23.58 -4.04
N GLY A 52 -11.10 -24.43 -3.03
CA GLY A 52 -9.77 -24.89 -2.69
C GLY A 52 -9.70 -25.70 -1.42
N PRO A 53 -8.50 -26.00 -0.94
CA PRO A 53 -8.28 -26.78 0.27
C PRO A 53 -8.69 -26.00 1.51
N VAL A 54 -9.44 -26.64 2.41
CA VAL A 54 -9.78 -26.13 3.73
C VAL A 54 -9.44 -27.19 4.75
N SER A 55 -8.65 -26.84 5.75
CA SER A 55 -8.36 -27.75 6.85
C SER A 55 -9.60 -28.03 7.69
N GLN A 56 -9.77 -29.27 8.08
CA GLN A 56 -10.78 -29.70 9.06
C GLN A 56 -10.28 -29.59 10.51
N ASN A 57 -8.99 -29.36 10.69
CA ASN A 57 -8.40 -29.22 12.03
C ASN A 57 -8.66 -27.81 12.59
N THR A 58 -8.74 -27.70 13.90
CA THR A 58 -8.99 -26.43 14.60
C THR A 58 -7.85 -25.42 14.47
N ASP A 59 -6.63 -25.89 14.29
CA ASP A 59 -5.43 -25.09 14.05
C ASP A 59 -5.32 -24.60 12.59
N GLY A 60 -6.23 -25.06 11.70
CA GLY A 60 -6.23 -24.70 10.29
C GLY A 60 -5.20 -25.46 9.45
N ILE A 61 -4.55 -26.49 9.95
CA ILE A 61 -3.44 -27.20 9.31
C ILE A 61 -3.71 -28.70 9.20
N GLY A 62 -3.46 -29.27 8.01
CA GLY A 62 -3.67 -30.70 7.72
C GLY A 62 -5.14 -31.06 7.48
N ASN A 63 -5.39 -32.32 7.14
CA ASN A 63 -6.73 -32.88 6.84
C ASN A 63 -7.56 -31.99 5.90
N TYR A 64 -7.01 -31.69 4.73
CA TYR A 64 -7.65 -30.78 3.78
C TYR A 64 -8.78 -31.44 3.00
N ILE A 65 -9.88 -30.70 2.90
CA ILE A 65 -11.01 -31.06 2.02
C ILE A 65 -11.24 -29.93 1.01
N ASN A 66 -11.84 -30.30 -0.12
CA ASN A 66 -12.17 -29.35 -1.18
C ASN A 66 -13.50 -28.68 -0.91
N LEU A 67 -13.49 -27.42 -0.53
CA LEU A 67 -14.69 -26.62 -0.30
C LEU A 67 -14.77 -25.43 -1.26
N SER A 68 -15.96 -24.87 -1.36
CA SER A 68 -16.19 -23.64 -2.11
C SER A 68 -16.94 -22.62 -1.25
N ASN A 69 -16.64 -21.35 -1.48
CA ASN A 69 -17.27 -20.23 -0.81
C ASN A 69 -17.57 -19.12 -1.83
N THR A 70 -18.68 -18.42 -1.63
CA THR A 70 -19.02 -17.25 -2.43
C THR A 70 -19.32 -16.08 -1.51
N ALA A 71 -18.64 -14.96 -1.72
CA ALA A 71 -18.90 -13.69 -1.06
C ALA A 71 -19.42 -12.68 -2.08
N SER A 72 -20.42 -11.89 -1.70
CA SER A 72 -20.92 -10.78 -2.50
C SER A 72 -21.22 -9.58 -1.61
N ALA A 73 -21.06 -8.38 -2.17
CA ALA A 73 -21.32 -7.14 -1.46
C ALA A 73 -21.69 -6.01 -2.44
N LEU A 74 -22.42 -5.03 -1.94
CA LEU A 74 -22.78 -3.81 -2.68
C LEU A 74 -22.14 -2.61 -1.99
N GLY A 75 -21.14 -2.01 -2.62
CA GLY A 75 -20.53 -0.75 -2.24
C GLY A 75 -21.15 0.41 -2.97
N TYR A 76 -21.09 1.59 -2.39
CA TYR A 76 -21.58 2.83 -2.99
C TYR A 76 -20.83 4.02 -2.42
N GLY A 77 -20.89 5.13 -3.13
CA GLY A 77 -20.26 6.36 -2.65
C GLY A 77 -20.63 7.57 -3.49
N ALA A 78 -20.19 8.70 -2.98
CA ALA A 78 -20.28 9.98 -3.67
C ALA A 78 -18.99 10.76 -3.47
N ALA A 79 -18.64 11.56 -4.48
CA ALA A 79 -17.54 12.50 -4.39
C ALA A 79 -17.97 13.84 -4.94
N ASP A 80 -17.60 14.87 -4.23
CA ASP A 80 -17.85 16.27 -4.55
C ASP A 80 -16.53 16.98 -4.76
N THR A 81 -16.45 17.79 -5.81
CA THR A 81 -15.32 18.66 -6.11
C THR A 81 -15.83 20.06 -6.38
N TYR A 82 -15.39 21.01 -5.60
CA TYR A 82 -15.73 22.41 -5.75
C TYR A 82 -14.48 23.27 -5.95
N PHE A 83 -14.47 24.05 -7.02
CA PHE A 83 -13.42 25.03 -7.29
C PHE A 83 -13.74 26.35 -6.60
N ILE A 84 -13.08 26.60 -5.46
CA ILE A 84 -13.21 27.86 -4.71
C ILE A 84 -12.81 29.04 -5.59
N TRP A 85 -11.69 28.87 -6.30
CA TRP A 85 -11.28 29.69 -7.45
C TRP A 85 -10.49 28.82 -8.44
N LYS A 86 -10.04 29.42 -9.53
CA LYS A 86 -9.42 28.72 -10.66
C LYS A 86 -8.35 27.69 -10.27
N ASP A 87 -7.53 28.01 -9.29
CA ASP A 87 -6.36 27.23 -8.92
C ASP A 87 -6.50 26.46 -7.61
N LEU A 88 -7.60 26.70 -6.86
CA LEU A 88 -7.88 26.03 -5.58
C LEU A 88 -9.18 25.26 -5.65
N GLN A 89 -9.10 23.98 -5.36
CA GLN A 89 -10.25 23.09 -5.26
C GLN A 89 -10.30 22.39 -3.89
N VAL A 90 -11.51 22.12 -3.44
CA VAL A 90 -11.80 21.22 -2.33
C VAL A 90 -12.49 19.97 -2.86
N LYS A 91 -12.11 18.83 -2.34
CA LYS A 91 -12.75 17.53 -2.65
C LYS A 91 -13.19 16.88 -1.36
N LEU A 92 -14.44 16.46 -1.33
CA LEU A 92 -15.00 15.63 -0.26
C LEU A 92 -15.50 14.33 -0.87
N SER A 93 -15.17 13.20 -0.28
CA SER A 93 -15.71 11.92 -0.73
C SER A 93 -16.13 11.05 0.44
N TYR A 94 -17.18 10.28 0.21
CA TYR A 94 -17.61 9.18 1.05
C TYR A 94 -17.74 7.92 0.20
N GLU A 95 -17.23 6.81 0.70
CA GLU A 95 -17.39 5.51 0.07
C GLU A 95 -17.61 4.42 1.11
N LYS A 96 -18.69 3.67 0.95
CA LYS A 96 -18.83 2.36 1.56
C LYS A 96 -18.19 1.34 0.63
N ALA A 97 -16.97 0.92 0.99
CA ALA A 97 -16.14 0.03 0.18
C ALA A 97 -16.07 -1.38 0.76
N PHE A 98 -15.79 -2.33 -0.13
CA PHE A 98 -15.50 -3.71 0.24
C PHE A 98 -14.16 -4.12 -0.37
N ARG A 99 -13.29 -4.72 0.44
CA ARG A 99 -12.05 -5.35 -0.02
C ARG A 99 -12.23 -6.87 -0.01
N LEU A 100 -12.22 -7.44 -1.19
CA LEU A 100 -12.22 -8.89 -1.34
C LEU A 100 -10.85 -9.47 -0.94
N PRO A 101 -10.80 -10.61 -0.25
CA PRO A 101 -9.54 -11.26 0.09
C PRO A 101 -8.67 -11.51 -1.16
N THR A 102 -7.37 -11.40 -0.99
CA THR A 102 -6.39 -11.73 -2.05
C THR A 102 -6.22 -13.24 -2.19
N THR A 103 -5.53 -13.67 -3.23
CA THR A 103 -5.23 -15.09 -3.44
C THR A 103 -4.34 -15.65 -2.34
N ASP A 104 -3.35 -14.85 -1.91
CA ASP A 104 -2.40 -15.24 -0.86
C ASP A 104 -3.08 -15.32 0.51
N GLU A 105 -3.99 -14.40 0.81
CA GLU A 105 -4.81 -14.46 2.04
C GLU A 105 -5.72 -15.68 2.07
N LEU A 106 -6.22 -16.13 0.92
CA LEU A 106 -7.12 -17.29 0.82
C LEU A 106 -6.39 -18.63 0.83
N PHE A 107 -5.23 -18.71 0.18
CA PHE A 107 -4.55 -19.97 -0.10
C PHE A 107 -3.12 -20.06 0.46
N GLY A 108 -2.57 -18.96 0.96
CA GLY A 108 -1.18 -18.89 1.41
C GLY A 108 -0.16 -19.06 0.29
N ASP A 109 1.10 -19.17 0.66
CA ASP A 109 2.22 -19.39 -0.25
C ASP A 109 2.77 -20.83 -0.23
N GLU A 110 2.15 -21.70 0.55
CA GLU A 110 2.49 -23.14 0.68
C GLU A 110 3.71 -23.43 1.59
N ASP A 111 4.52 -22.43 1.93
CA ASP A 111 5.75 -22.61 2.69
C ASP A 111 5.72 -21.90 4.07
N LEU A 112 5.45 -20.61 4.07
CA LEU A 112 5.54 -19.75 5.24
C LEU A 112 4.22 -19.09 5.63
N GLU A 113 3.20 -19.16 4.78
CA GLU A 113 1.91 -18.53 5.02
C GLU A 113 0.73 -19.50 4.87
N ALA A 114 -0.03 -19.64 5.93
CA ALA A 114 -1.28 -20.39 5.92
C ALA A 114 -2.43 -19.50 5.43
N GLY A 115 -3.05 -19.88 4.32
CA GLY A 115 -4.24 -19.21 3.80
C GLY A 115 -5.51 -19.60 4.57
N LYS A 116 -6.53 -18.74 4.49
CA LYS A 116 -7.83 -18.99 5.08
C LYS A 116 -8.96 -18.73 4.10
N MET A 117 -9.48 -19.79 3.49
CA MET A 117 -10.45 -19.68 2.39
C MET A 117 -11.81 -19.10 2.78
N ASN A 118 -12.18 -19.14 4.05
CA ASN A 118 -13.45 -18.63 4.56
C ASN A 118 -13.38 -17.18 5.07
N LEU A 119 -12.33 -16.42 4.70
CA LEU A 119 -12.25 -15.01 5.01
C LEU A 119 -13.43 -14.23 4.42
N LYS A 120 -14.01 -13.37 5.24
CA LYS A 120 -15.04 -12.43 4.82
C LYS A 120 -14.39 -11.21 4.16
N PRO A 121 -15.04 -10.59 3.17
CA PRO A 121 -14.60 -9.29 2.67
C PRO A 121 -14.57 -8.24 3.80
N GLU A 122 -13.52 -7.44 3.84
CA GLU A 122 -13.53 -6.24 4.68
C GLU A 122 -14.61 -5.28 4.19
N LYS A 123 -15.26 -4.61 5.09
CA LYS A 123 -16.20 -3.53 4.79
C LYS A 123 -15.77 -2.26 5.51
N SER A 124 -15.67 -1.18 4.77
CA SER A 124 -15.22 0.09 5.33
C SER A 124 -16.08 1.27 4.90
N ASP A 125 -16.27 2.17 5.84
CA ASP A 125 -16.80 3.50 5.60
C ASP A 125 -15.61 4.47 5.52
N ASN A 126 -15.40 5.09 4.35
CA ASN A 126 -14.27 5.93 4.06
C ASN A 126 -14.72 7.36 3.82
N VAL A 127 -14.14 8.32 4.52
CA VAL A 127 -14.33 9.75 4.29
C VAL A 127 -12.97 10.38 4.00
N ASN A 128 -12.88 11.12 2.90
CA ASN A 128 -11.68 11.87 2.56
C ASN A 128 -12.06 13.32 2.26
N LEU A 129 -11.27 14.24 2.80
CA LEU A 129 -11.36 15.66 2.50
C LEU A 129 -9.98 16.13 2.04
N SER A 130 -9.89 16.75 0.87
CA SER A 130 -8.61 17.31 0.40
C SER A 130 -8.79 18.71 -0.17
N PHE A 131 -7.75 19.50 -0.01
CA PHE A 131 -7.56 20.81 -0.61
C PHE A 131 -6.36 20.71 -1.54
N SER A 132 -6.52 21.07 -2.80
CA SER A 132 -5.40 21.08 -3.74
C SER A 132 -5.34 22.42 -4.47
N TYR A 133 -4.14 22.95 -4.53
CA TYR A 133 -3.78 24.19 -5.20
C TYR A 133 -2.83 23.86 -6.35
N ASN A 134 -3.14 24.32 -7.54
CA ASN A 134 -2.27 24.17 -8.73
C ASN A 134 -2.24 25.50 -9.49
N HIS A 135 -1.09 26.14 -9.50
CA HIS A 135 -0.93 27.44 -10.14
C HIS A 135 0.35 27.48 -10.98
N GLN A 136 0.21 28.01 -12.18
CA GLN A 136 1.34 28.29 -13.06
C GLN A 136 1.56 29.81 -13.16
N PHE A 137 2.74 30.27 -12.79
CA PHE A 137 3.14 31.66 -12.85
C PHE A 137 4.42 31.81 -13.68
N GLY A 138 4.23 32.15 -14.96
CA GLY A 138 5.32 32.22 -15.92
C GLY A 138 5.96 30.86 -16.17
N LYS A 139 7.25 30.72 -15.81
CA LYS A 139 8.00 29.46 -15.94
C LYS A 139 7.92 28.56 -14.71
N HIS A 140 7.19 28.97 -13.70
CA HIS A 140 7.05 28.25 -12.44
C HIS A 140 5.70 27.55 -12.38
N GLU A 141 5.69 26.35 -11.88
CA GLU A 141 4.46 25.61 -11.58
C GLU A 141 4.52 25.11 -10.12
N LEU A 142 3.47 25.37 -9.38
CA LEU A 142 3.34 24.95 -7.99
C LEU A 142 2.08 24.12 -7.82
N TYR A 143 2.24 22.89 -7.35
CA TYR A 143 1.16 22.05 -6.88
C TYR A 143 1.33 21.78 -5.38
N ALA A 144 0.27 21.97 -4.62
CA ALA A 144 0.21 21.62 -3.20
C ALA A 144 -1.12 20.93 -2.88
N GLU A 145 -1.06 19.88 -2.10
CA GLU A 145 -2.26 19.17 -1.63
C GLU A 145 -2.14 18.85 -0.14
N ALA A 146 -3.24 19.04 0.59
CA ALA A 146 -3.41 18.60 1.96
C ALA A 146 -4.71 17.79 2.05
N GLY A 147 -4.63 16.56 2.56
CA GLY A 147 -5.76 15.64 2.68
C GLY A 147 -5.95 15.14 4.11
N LEU A 148 -7.19 14.94 4.50
CA LEU A 148 -7.61 14.27 5.73
C LEU A 148 -8.27 12.95 5.36
N ILE A 149 -7.95 11.91 6.11
CA ILE A 149 -8.40 10.54 5.88
C ILE A 149 -9.09 10.03 7.14
N TYR A 150 -10.28 9.50 6.98
CA TYR A 150 -10.98 8.74 7.99
C TYR A 150 -11.51 7.45 7.39
N ARG A 151 -11.20 6.31 8.03
CA ARG A 151 -11.70 5.00 7.63
C ARG A 151 -12.11 4.21 8.85
N ASP A 152 -13.31 3.66 8.81
CA ASP A 152 -13.85 2.75 9.81
C ASP A 152 -14.07 1.38 9.15
N THR A 153 -13.30 0.37 9.55
CA THR A 153 -13.26 -0.93 8.87
C THR A 153 -13.73 -2.04 9.81
N LYS A 154 -14.66 -2.84 9.35
CA LYS A 154 -15.14 -4.07 10.00
C LYS A 154 -14.69 -5.28 9.21
N ASP A 155 -14.58 -6.42 9.90
CA ASP A 155 -14.04 -7.67 9.34
C ASP A 155 -12.64 -7.48 8.72
N TYR A 156 -11.81 -6.59 9.31
CA TYR A 156 -10.45 -6.29 8.85
C TYR A 156 -9.62 -7.56 8.73
N ILE A 157 -8.97 -7.78 7.60
CA ILE A 157 -8.12 -8.96 7.39
C ILE A 157 -6.71 -8.64 7.88
N LYS A 158 -6.35 -9.26 8.99
CA LYS A 158 -5.05 -9.11 9.64
C LYS A 158 -4.18 -10.32 9.35
N ARG A 159 -2.91 -10.07 9.09
CA ARG A 159 -1.87 -11.09 9.11
C ARG A 159 -1.37 -11.25 10.54
N GLY A 160 -1.38 -12.45 11.05
CA GLY A 160 -0.76 -12.86 12.30
C GLY A 160 0.51 -13.67 12.06
N LEU A 161 1.26 -13.91 13.13
CA LEU A 161 2.39 -14.82 13.16
C LEU A 161 2.14 -15.86 14.23
N ASP A 162 2.43 -17.13 13.94
CA ASP A 162 2.36 -18.24 14.87
C ASP A 162 3.56 -19.16 14.67
N VAL A 163 3.73 -20.15 15.53
CA VAL A 163 4.86 -21.08 15.52
C VAL A 163 4.34 -22.51 15.50
N LEU A 164 4.73 -23.28 14.49
CA LEU A 164 4.44 -24.69 14.37
C LEU A 164 5.72 -25.51 14.25
N GLY A 165 5.98 -26.39 15.24
CA GLY A 165 7.15 -27.26 15.23
C GLY A 165 8.47 -26.49 15.19
N GLY A 166 8.56 -25.32 15.84
CA GLY A 166 9.74 -24.46 15.87
C GLY A 166 9.92 -23.56 14.63
N THR A 167 9.02 -23.61 13.67
CA THR A 167 9.03 -22.74 12.48
C THR A 167 7.94 -21.70 12.60
N SER A 168 8.30 -20.42 12.46
CA SER A 168 7.33 -19.32 12.41
C SER A 168 6.61 -19.32 11.06
N TYR A 169 5.30 -19.10 11.08
CA TYR A 169 4.50 -18.95 9.87
C TYR A 169 3.49 -17.81 10.01
N GLY A 170 3.12 -17.22 8.88
CA GLY A 170 2.05 -16.23 8.80
C GLY A 170 0.68 -16.90 8.66
N TYR A 171 -0.35 -16.30 9.20
CA TYR A 171 -1.74 -16.69 8.97
C TYR A 171 -2.62 -15.47 8.81
N TYR A 172 -3.82 -15.66 8.24
CA TYR A 172 -4.78 -14.57 8.01
C TYR A 172 -6.08 -14.83 8.76
N GLU A 173 -6.63 -13.76 9.34
CA GLU A 173 -7.90 -13.79 10.03
C GLU A 173 -8.69 -12.50 9.82
N ASN A 174 -10.03 -12.59 9.90
CA ASN A 174 -10.83 -11.40 10.06
C ASN A 174 -10.73 -10.94 11.51
N HIS A 175 -10.00 -9.87 11.73
CA HIS A 175 -10.02 -9.11 12.97
C HIS A 175 -11.24 -8.20 12.97
N GLY A 176 -11.82 -7.94 14.13
CA GLY A 176 -13.10 -7.24 14.21
C GLY A 176 -13.12 -5.83 13.62
N HIS A 177 -12.94 -4.82 14.46
CA HIS A 177 -13.12 -3.42 14.10
C HIS A 177 -11.80 -2.65 14.17
N VAL A 178 -11.44 -1.99 13.08
CA VAL A 178 -10.22 -1.17 12.98
C VAL A 178 -10.57 0.21 12.47
N ARG A 179 -9.99 1.24 13.07
CA ARG A 179 -10.19 2.64 12.67
C ARG A 179 -8.88 3.28 12.27
N THR A 180 -8.91 3.93 11.11
CA THR A 180 -7.78 4.69 10.57
C THR A 180 -8.13 6.17 10.52
N LYS A 181 -7.24 7.01 11.02
CA LYS A 181 -7.27 8.47 10.88
C LYS A 181 -5.92 8.93 10.40
N GLY A 182 -5.90 9.93 9.54
CA GLY A 182 -4.65 10.41 9.05
C GLY A 182 -4.75 11.68 8.24
N TYR A 183 -3.59 12.16 7.84
CA TYR A 183 -3.45 13.24 6.88
C TYR A 183 -2.26 12.98 5.96
N ASN A 184 -2.36 13.53 4.76
CA ASN A 184 -1.29 13.54 3.78
C ASN A 184 -1.04 14.97 3.31
N LEU A 185 0.23 15.26 3.04
CA LEU A 185 0.68 16.50 2.45
C LEU A 185 1.50 16.17 1.20
N SER A 186 1.28 16.91 0.13
CA SER A 186 2.06 16.78 -1.11
C SER A 186 2.43 18.16 -1.61
N LEU A 187 3.66 18.31 -2.04
CA LEU A 187 4.18 19.52 -2.66
C LEU A 187 4.98 19.15 -3.89
N LEU A 188 4.73 19.83 -5.01
CA LEU A 188 5.53 19.73 -6.21
C LEU A 188 5.76 21.15 -6.74
N TYR A 189 7.01 21.48 -6.98
CA TYR A 189 7.41 22.71 -7.61
C TYR A 189 8.29 22.41 -8.82
N SER A 190 7.97 23.02 -9.95
CA SER A 190 8.72 22.88 -11.18
C SER A 190 9.14 24.25 -11.73
N PHE A 191 10.34 24.34 -12.23
CA PHE A 191 10.85 25.54 -12.91
C PHE A 191 11.19 25.23 -14.36
N SER A 192 10.30 25.58 -15.26
CA SER A 192 10.46 25.40 -16.70
C SER A 192 10.87 23.94 -17.04
N ARG A 193 11.99 23.80 -17.75
CA ARG A 193 12.62 22.50 -18.09
C ARG A 193 13.92 22.27 -17.32
N TRP A 194 14.17 23.03 -16.26
CA TRP A 194 15.44 23.02 -15.55
C TRP A 194 15.45 22.12 -14.33
N PHE A 195 14.40 22.17 -13.53
CA PHE A 195 14.27 21.31 -12.39
C PHE A 195 12.83 21.15 -11.91
N ASP A 196 12.58 20.08 -11.23
CA ASP A 196 11.43 19.83 -10.38
C ASP A 196 11.88 19.29 -9.02
N ILE A 197 11.17 19.71 -7.99
CA ILE A 197 11.34 19.21 -6.63
C ILE A 197 9.97 18.92 -6.03
N GLY A 198 9.83 17.76 -5.43
CA GLY A 198 8.58 17.34 -4.81
C GLY A 198 8.79 16.60 -3.52
N GLY A 199 7.72 16.49 -2.77
CA GLY A 199 7.73 15.69 -1.56
C GLY A 199 6.32 15.32 -1.11
N THR A 200 6.22 14.22 -0.41
CA THR A 200 4.99 13.77 0.24
C THR A 200 5.29 13.43 1.68
N PHE A 201 4.36 13.76 2.57
CA PHE A 201 4.38 13.36 3.96
C PHE A 201 3.05 12.71 4.31
N ASN A 202 3.08 11.56 4.98
CA ASN A 202 1.91 10.82 5.39
C ASN A 202 1.98 10.53 6.89
N SER A 203 0.88 10.77 7.59
CA SER A 203 0.69 10.37 8.98
C SER A 203 -0.64 9.65 9.10
N ILE A 204 -0.60 8.33 9.33
CA ILE A 204 -1.75 7.44 9.30
C ILE A 204 -1.77 6.62 10.58
N ASP A 205 -2.72 6.90 11.47
CA ASP A 205 -2.89 6.22 12.75
C ASP A 205 -4.03 5.20 12.64
N THR A 206 -3.66 3.93 12.60
CA THR A 206 -4.58 2.80 12.49
C THR A 206 -4.63 2.05 13.81
N ARG A 207 -5.81 1.97 14.44
CA ARG A 207 -5.99 1.40 15.77
C ARG A 207 -7.06 0.33 15.79
N ASP A 208 -6.88 -0.64 16.69
CA ASP A 208 -7.90 -1.61 17.05
C ASP A 208 -9.06 -0.92 17.78
N TYR A 209 -10.28 -1.13 17.30
CA TYR A 209 -11.50 -0.68 17.94
C TYR A 209 -12.43 -1.85 18.29
N GLU A 210 -11.91 -3.10 18.24
CA GLU A 210 -12.61 -4.25 18.78
C GLU A 210 -12.54 -4.20 20.30
N LYS A 211 -13.70 -3.92 20.93
CA LYS A 211 -13.74 -3.69 22.37
C LYS A 211 -13.68 -4.99 23.17
N PHE A 212 -14.25 -6.06 22.65
CA PHE A 212 -14.35 -7.32 23.35
C PHE A 212 -13.59 -8.44 22.63
N LEU A 213 -13.11 -9.41 23.37
CA LEU A 213 -12.49 -10.59 22.76
C LEU A 213 -13.52 -11.39 21.96
N ALA A 214 -13.05 -12.05 20.89
CA ALA A 214 -13.91 -12.88 20.04
C ALA A 214 -14.65 -13.93 20.89
N GLY A 215 -15.98 -13.96 20.76
CA GLY A 215 -16.84 -14.87 21.51
C GLY A 215 -17.20 -14.42 22.93
N SER A 216 -16.75 -13.26 23.40
CA SER A 216 -17.10 -12.73 24.71
C SER A 216 -17.71 -11.32 24.58
N SER A 217 -18.77 -11.05 25.33
CA SER A 217 -19.35 -9.70 25.47
C SER A 217 -18.94 -9.02 26.78
N LEU A 218 -18.18 -9.70 27.63
CA LEU A 218 -17.82 -9.24 28.98
C LEU A 218 -16.32 -8.99 29.13
N GLN A 219 -15.47 -9.70 28.37
CA GLN A 219 -14.03 -9.58 28.49
C GLN A 219 -13.52 -8.57 27.48
N GLU A 220 -13.07 -7.42 27.97
CA GLU A 220 -12.48 -6.39 27.12
C GLU A 220 -11.14 -6.82 26.51
N SER A 221 -10.90 -6.44 25.26
CA SER A 221 -9.63 -6.65 24.58
C SER A 221 -8.56 -5.73 25.17
N MET A 222 -7.41 -6.29 25.55
CA MET A 222 -6.26 -5.50 25.98
C MET A 222 -5.70 -4.60 24.86
N HIS A 223 -6.07 -4.85 23.61
CA HIS A 223 -5.63 -4.09 22.45
C HIS A 223 -6.60 -2.98 22.03
N TYR A 224 -7.73 -2.81 22.75
CA TYR A 224 -8.70 -1.77 22.44
C TYR A 224 -8.06 -0.38 22.42
N LYS A 225 -8.16 0.32 21.30
CA LYS A 225 -7.53 1.62 20.99
C LYS A 225 -5.99 1.60 20.89
N VAL A 226 -5.37 0.44 20.95
CA VAL A 226 -3.94 0.28 20.68
C VAL A 226 -3.71 0.33 19.17
N ARG A 227 -2.55 0.84 18.76
CA ARG A 227 -2.16 0.88 17.33
C ARG A 227 -2.00 -0.52 16.78
N MET A 228 -2.50 -0.72 15.55
CA MET A 228 -2.31 -1.98 14.83
C MET A 228 -0.83 -2.25 14.61
N PRO A 229 -0.35 -3.47 14.90
CA PRO A 229 1.06 -3.81 14.73
C PRO A 229 1.46 -3.89 13.27
N ASN A 230 2.76 -3.78 13.03
CA ASN A 230 3.41 -3.96 11.73
C ASN A 230 2.88 -3.03 10.62
N LEU A 231 2.51 -1.81 10.98
CA LEU A 231 2.06 -0.77 10.04
C LEU A 231 2.87 0.51 10.27
N PRO A 232 3.63 0.98 9.28
CA PRO A 232 4.25 2.30 9.33
C PRO A 232 3.18 3.39 9.47
N TYR A 233 3.33 4.26 10.44
CA TYR A 233 2.32 5.31 10.70
C TYR A 233 2.78 6.71 10.29
N ARG A 234 4.07 6.92 10.04
CA ARG A 234 4.63 8.15 9.48
C ARG A 234 5.71 7.83 8.48
N TYR A 235 5.60 8.40 7.30
CA TYR A 235 6.60 8.25 6.25
C TYR A 235 6.55 9.44 5.28
N ALA A 236 7.69 9.72 4.67
CA ALA A 236 7.86 10.80 3.72
C ALA A 236 8.75 10.39 2.55
N ASN A 237 8.50 11.02 1.42
CA ASN A 237 9.38 10.96 0.25
C ASN A 237 9.76 12.36 -0.17
N ILE A 238 10.98 12.54 -0.65
CA ILE A 238 11.44 13.75 -1.33
C ILE A 238 12.08 13.32 -2.63
N ASN A 239 11.76 14.00 -3.70
CA ASN A 239 12.38 13.82 -5.00
C ASN A 239 12.79 15.17 -5.58
N ALA A 240 13.93 15.21 -6.26
CA ALA A 240 14.41 16.39 -6.99
C ALA A 240 15.08 15.93 -8.27
N ASN A 241 14.76 16.59 -9.37
CA ASN A 241 15.37 16.32 -10.66
C ASN A 241 15.87 17.63 -11.27
N PHE A 242 17.07 17.58 -11.82
CA PHE A 242 17.71 18.68 -12.55
C PHE A 242 17.99 18.25 -13.98
N TYR A 243 17.73 19.14 -14.92
CA TYR A 243 17.83 18.86 -16.35
C TYR A 243 18.68 19.90 -17.05
N TRP A 244 19.71 19.46 -17.76
CA TRP A 244 20.49 20.29 -18.68
C TRP A 244 20.16 19.87 -20.09
N ASN A 245 19.35 20.69 -20.74
CA ASN A 245 18.96 20.48 -22.11
C ASN A 245 20.07 20.98 -23.05
N ASP A 246 20.23 20.29 -24.17
CA ASP A 246 21.23 20.62 -25.22
C ASP A 246 22.68 20.57 -24.71
N LEU A 247 22.96 19.80 -23.66
CA LEU A 247 24.30 19.66 -23.11
C LEU A 247 25.22 18.90 -24.10
N PHE A 248 26.35 19.52 -24.46
CA PHE A 248 27.35 19.09 -25.44
C PHE A 248 26.82 19.02 -26.88
N VAL A 249 25.62 18.52 -27.14
CA VAL A 249 25.01 18.37 -28.46
C VAL A 249 23.54 18.73 -28.38
N LYS A 250 23.05 19.49 -29.38
CA LYS A 250 21.62 19.85 -29.48
C LYS A 250 20.74 18.60 -29.51
N GLY A 251 19.68 18.61 -28.68
CA GLY A 251 18.75 17.47 -28.51
C GLY A 251 19.22 16.41 -27.52
N ASN A 252 20.35 16.61 -26.87
CA ASN A 252 20.79 15.77 -25.75
C ASN A 252 20.35 16.38 -24.42
N VAL A 253 20.07 15.51 -23.44
CA VAL A 253 19.65 15.93 -22.10
C VAL A 253 20.46 15.16 -21.06
N LEU A 254 21.10 15.89 -20.14
CA LEU A 254 21.64 15.35 -18.93
C LEU A 254 20.63 15.56 -17.81
N SER A 255 20.30 14.54 -17.06
CA SER A 255 19.45 14.64 -15.87
C SER A 255 20.15 14.06 -14.65
N ILE A 256 20.03 14.76 -13.53
CA ILE A 256 20.43 14.27 -12.20
C ILE A 256 19.17 14.19 -11.36
N GLY A 257 18.87 12.99 -10.85
CA GLY A 257 17.75 12.73 -9.97
C GLY A 257 18.25 12.39 -8.57
N TYR A 258 17.55 12.91 -7.59
CA TYR A 258 17.66 12.55 -6.19
C TYR A 258 16.31 12.12 -5.70
N ASP A 259 16.25 11.00 -4.98
CA ASP A 259 15.08 10.57 -4.23
C ASP A 259 15.46 10.07 -2.85
N SER A 260 14.61 10.33 -1.89
CA SER A 260 14.78 9.85 -0.53
C SER A 260 13.46 9.33 0.04
N TYR A 261 13.59 8.39 0.94
CA TYR A 261 12.49 7.82 1.69
C TYR A 261 12.83 7.82 3.17
N TRP A 262 11.95 8.42 3.96
CA TRP A 262 12.00 8.41 5.41
C TRP A 262 10.80 7.67 5.96
N GLN A 263 11.01 6.86 6.99
CA GLN A 263 9.99 6.13 7.70
C GLN A 263 10.31 6.16 9.19
N HIS A 264 9.33 6.58 9.99
CA HIS A 264 9.45 6.52 11.44
C HIS A 264 9.48 5.06 11.92
N ASP A 265 10.07 4.79 13.08
CA ASP A 265 10.03 3.49 13.71
C ASP A 265 8.60 3.05 14.02
N PHE A 266 8.33 1.76 13.98
CA PHE A 266 7.03 1.21 14.28
C PHE A 266 7.12 -0.21 14.87
N PRO A 267 6.13 -0.63 15.71
CA PRO A 267 6.20 -1.91 16.38
C PRO A 267 5.87 -3.08 15.44
N LEU A 268 6.61 -4.19 15.55
CA LEU A 268 6.34 -5.46 14.87
C LEU A 268 5.10 -6.15 15.45
N TYR A 269 4.92 -6.03 16.76
CA TYR A 269 3.82 -6.62 17.52
C TYR A 269 2.97 -5.52 18.16
N TRP A 270 2.05 -5.89 19.02
CA TRP A 270 1.23 -4.93 19.73
C TRP A 270 2.07 -4.03 20.64
N GLU A 271 1.90 -2.72 20.49
CA GLU A 271 2.67 -1.67 21.18
C GLU A 271 2.59 -1.80 22.73
N ASN A 272 1.47 -2.32 23.24
CA ASN A 272 1.24 -2.52 24.68
C ASN A 272 1.74 -3.87 25.24
N LEU A 273 2.31 -4.74 24.40
CA LEU A 273 2.90 -6.02 24.83
C LEU A 273 4.41 -6.01 24.89
N GLY A 274 5.05 -4.90 24.52
CA GLY A 274 6.49 -4.77 24.52
C GLY A 274 6.95 -3.45 25.14
N ASP A 275 8.17 -3.43 25.66
CA ASP A 275 8.82 -2.22 26.11
C ASP A 275 9.19 -1.36 24.89
N LYS A 276 9.13 -0.03 25.04
CA LYS A 276 9.40 0.95 24.00
C LYS A 276 10.82 0.80 23.40
N ASP A 277 11.74 0.26 24.19
CA ASP A 277 13.13 0.01 23.80
C ASP A 277 13.38 -1.47 23.45
N SER A 278 12.33 -2.25 23.24
CA SER A 278 12.45 -3.66 22.93
C SER A 278 12.88 -3.91 21.48
N LYS A 279 13.47 -5.09 21.22
CA LYS A 279 13.88 -5.56 19.88
C LYS A 279 12.71 -5.79 18.92
N ASN A 280 11.48 -5.54 19.35
CA ASN A 280 10.25 -5.74 18.60
C ASN A 280 9.83 -4.50 17.80
N MET A 281 10.77 -3.63 17.46
CA MET A 281 10.54 -2.46 16.63
C MET A 281 11.26 -2.60 15.29
N VAL A 282 10.60 -2.17 14.23
CA VAL A 282 11.32 -1.80 13.00
C VAL A 282 11.87 -0.41 13.22
N PRO A 283 13.20 -0.22 13.16
CA PRO A 283 13.82 1.07 13.48
C PRO A 283 13.46 2.15 12.45
N GLU A 284 13.65 3.40 12.84
CA GLU A 284 13.57 4.53 11.92
C GLU A 284 14.55 4.36 10.77
N GLN A 285 14.13 4.70 9.57
CA GLN A 285 14.91 4.49 8.36
C GLN A 285 14.90 5.74 7.50
N PHE A 286 16.06 6.07 6.96
CA PHE A 286 16.19 7.14 6.00
C PHE A 286 17.15 6.71 4.89
N SER A 287 16.63 6.51 3.69
CA SER A 287 17.41 6.11 2.51
C SER A 287 17.50 7.25 1.52
N HIS A 288 18.62 7.31 0.81
CA HIS A 288 18.89 8.32 -0.21
C HIS A 288 19.43 7.66 -1.46
N ASN A 289 18.91 8.04 -2.61
CA ASN A 289 19.30 7.52 -3.91
C ASN A 289 19.69 8.67 -4.83
N LEU A 290 20.67 8.42 -5.68
CA LEU A 290 21.11 9.33 -6.72
C LEU A 290 21.06 8.64 -8.07
N SER A 291 20.62 9.36 -9.09
CA SER A 291 20.61 8.88 -10.47
C SER A 291 21.21 9.93 -11.40
N LEU A 292 21.96 9.46 -12.37
CA LEU A 292 22.52 10.25 -13.47
C LEU A 292 22.07 9.61 -14.77
N SER A 293 21.49 10.38 -15.68
CA SER A 293 21.04 9.87 -16.97
C SER A 293 21.42 10.82 -18.09
N TYR A 294 21.99 10.29 -19.15
CA TYR A 294 22.30 11.04 -20.34
C TYR A 294 21.56 10.47 -21.54
N THR A 295 20.67 11.29 -22.09
CA THR A 295 19.82 10.95 -23.22
C THR A 295 20.35 11.64 -24.48
N MET A 296 20.55 10.87 -25.53
CA MET A 296 21.20 11.29 -26.77
C MET A 296 20.29 11.14 -27.98
N LYS A 297 20.55 11.93 -29.02
CA LYS A 297 19.86 11.89 -30.32
C LYS A 297 18.33 11.90 -30.16
N ASN A 298 17.81 12.92 -29.45
CA ASN A 298 16.38 13.11 -29.22
C ASN A 298 15.69 11.87 -28.61
N GLY A 299 16.37 11.20 -27.68
CA GLY A 299 15.80 10.06 -26.97
C GLY A 299 16.16 8.69 -27.52
N ARG A 300 16.89 8.60 -28.66
CA ARG A 300 17.22 7.32 -29.27
C ARG A 300 18.13 6.44 -28.40
N TYR A 301 19.09 7.06 -27.71
CA TYR A 301 20.00 6.38 -26.79
C TYR A 301 19.91 6.98 -25.41
N ASN A 302 19.93 6.14 -24.39
CA ASN A 302 19.99 6.59 -22.99
C ASN A 302 20.99 5.72 -22.23
N VAL A 303 21.90 6.38 -21.55
CA VAL A 303 22.82 5.77 -20.58
C VAL A 303 22.45 6.30 -19.22
N SER A 304 22.25 5.43 -18.24
CA SER A 304 21.96 5.84 -16.87
C SER A 304 22.78 5.07 -15.86
N PHE A 305 23.11 5.76 -14.78
CA PHE A 305 23.77 5.23 -13.61
C PHE A 305 22.94 5.58 -12.38
N GLU A 306 22.75 4.64 -11.48
CA GLU A 306 21.97 4.80 -10.25
C GLU A 306 22.78 4.27 -9.07
N CYS A 307 22.85 5.05 -7.99
CA CYS A 307 23.40 4.66 -6.71
C CYS A 307 22.26 4.65 -5.69
N ARG A 308 21.80 3.48 -5.32
CA ARG A 308 20.77 3.30 -4.27
C ARG A 308 21.41 3.26 -2.91
N ASN A 309 20.71 3.87 -1.95
CA ASN A 309 21.16 3.95 -0.57
C ASN A 309 22.61 4.42 -0.48
N PHE A 310 22.93 5.58 -1.10
CA PHE A 310 24.32 6.04 -1.21
C PHE A 310 24.97 6.35 0.11
N THR A 311 24.19 6.60 1.17
CA THR A 311 24.65 6.77 2.56
C THR A 311 25.00 5.45 3.25
N ASP A 312 24.68 4.31 2.61
CA ASP A 312 24.84 2.96 3.17
C ASP A 312 24.13 2.76 4.51
N ALA A 313 22.95 3.39 4.64
CA ALA A 313 22.13 3.26 5.84
C ALA A 313 21.63 1.83 6.01
N GLN A 314 21.51 1.36 7.24
CA GLN A 314 20.86 0.09 7.52
C GLN A 314 19.35 0.22 7.31
N LEU A 315 18.84 -0.53 6.36
CA LEU A 315 17.42 -0.57 6.01
C LEU A 315 16.85 -1.94 6.35
N PHE A 316 15.59 -1.94 6.77
CA PHE A 316 14.89 -3.16 7.17
C PHE A 316 13.57 -3.27 6.43
N ASP A 317 13.09 -4.49 6.29
CA ASP A 317 11.72 -4.75 5.84
C ASP A 317 10.72 -4.77 7.01
N ASN A 318 9.47 -5.10 6.73
CA ASN A 318 8.42 -5.19 7.74
C ASN A 318 8.57 -6.38 8.70
N PHE A 319 9.56 -7.24 8.51
CA PHE A 319 9.92 -8.34 9.42
C PHE A 319 11.16 -8.01 10.25
N SER A 320 11.65 -6.76 10.17
CA SER A 320 12.93 -6.34 10.73
C SER A 320 14.14 -7.10 10.18
N LEU A 321 14.02 -7.64 8.96
CA LEU A 321 15.13 -8.25 8.25
C LEU A 321 15.89 -7.16 7.48
N GLN A 322 17.20 -7.19 7.60
CA GLN A 322 18.07 -6.21 6.96
C GLN A 322 18.02 -6.37 5.42
N LYS A 323 17.77 -5.27 4.73
CA LYS A 323 17.85 -5.17 3.27
C LYS A 323 19.29 -4.98 2.82
N ALA A 324 19.53 -5.15 1.51
CA ALA A 324 20.82 -4.84 0.90
C ALA A 324 21.23 -3.38 1.17
N GLY A 325 22.49 -3.15 1.45
CA GLY A 325 23.09 -1.83 1.63
C GLY A 325 23.20 -1.05 0.31
N ARG A 326 24.25 -0.26 0.17
CA ARG A 326 24.51 0.52 -1.06
C ARG A 326 24.63 -0.37 -2.28
N ALA A 327 23.95 0.02 -3.36
CA ALA A 327 23.97 -0.71 -4.63
C ALA A 327 24.11 0.23 -5.81
N PHE A 328 24.83 -0.24 -6.85
CA PHE A 328 25.08 0.52 -8.07
C PHE A 328 24.49 -0.20 -9.26
N TYR A 329 23.82 0.54 -10.14
CA TYR A 329 23.20 0.03 -11.35
C TYR A 329 23.62 0.85 -12.56
N GLY A 330 24.01 0.18 -13.63
CA GLY A 330 24.24 0.77 -14.95
C GLY A 330 23.20 0.25 -15.94
N LYS A 331 22.65 1.15 -16.76
CA LYS A 331 21.65 0.79 -17.76
C LYS A 331 21.92 1.50 -19.08
N PHE A 332 21.90 0.75 -20.16
CA PHE A 332 21.92 1.26 -21.51
C PHE A 332 20.61 0.90 -22.23
N ARG A 333 19.98 1.88 -22.85
CA ARG A 333 18.72 1.69 -23.58
C ARG A 333 18.84 2.26 -24.98
N VAL A 334 18.34 1.51 -25.95
CA VAL A 334 18.22 1.92 -27.35
C VAL A 334 16.76 1.84 -27.77
N PHE A 335 16.24 2.89 -28.37
CA PHE A 335 14.91 2.91 -28.97
C PHE A 335 15.03 2.73 -30.48
N PHE A 336 14.40 1.67 -30.98
CA PHE A 336 14.28 1.36 -32.41
C PHE A 336 12.90 1.80 -32.89
N GLY A 337 12.70 3.08 -33.02
CA GLY A 337 11.49 3.66 -33.56
C GLY A 337 11.85 4.69 -34.63
N LYS A 338 10.99 4.81 -35.66
CA LYS A 338 11.10 5.87 -36.67
C LYS A 338 10.72 7.21 -36.06
#